data_5cf6284fbb4569334f8f96b38cde7dae
#
_entry.id   5cf6284fbb4569334f8f96b38cde7dae
#
_cell.length_a   1.000
_cell.length_b   1.000
_cell.length_c   1.000
_cell.angle_alpha   90.00
_cell.angle_beta   90.00
_cell.angle_gamma   90.00
#
_symmetry.space_group_name_H-M   'P 1'
#
loop_
_entity.id
_entity.type
_entity.pdbx_description
1 polymer ?
#
loop_
_entity_poly.entity_id
_entity_poly.type
_entity_poly.pdbx_seq_one_letter_code
_entity_poly.pdbx_strand_id
1 'polypeptide(L)'
;MFKKVGVVALSAGLVLSGLSIGTADAAKPDWAGQGKGNQKVENVIYMIPDGFSSDYAANYRVYKGENAIWDDHLKGMFTTYSADSDVTDSAAAGTAMATGEKTNNGVIGLDTEGNELQTILEASQEEGKASGLVATSTISHATPAAFASHVESRNNETEISRQLVDSDVDVMLGGGKNNFLPISEGGNQEELNLIEQAEENGYEFVETRDELLDATDIDVEEGERLLGLFADDALAPELHRSETEEPSLAEMTGTAIDVLEEDKDGFFLVVEGSQIDWAGHDNDAAWAMSDVAAFEAAVEAAIEFAEEDGNTLVVVAGDHDTGGMTTGSNGQMDLNAAVLQNVTATGEYMAAQLNEDRTNVNEVVNTYTGFELTEEETQLIQQASDAKLAINTVVSDRATIGWTSTNHTGADIPVYVYGPQSDKFVGFYDNTDLPKIIAEAMKLK
;
A
#
# COMPACT_ATOMS: atom_id res chain seq x y z
N MET A 1 -23.86 52.01 -64.17
CA MET A 1 -24.03 53.17 -63.30
C MET A 1 -23.63 52.78 -61.90
N PHE A 2 -22.41 53.09 -61.53
CA PHE A 2 -21.83 52.68 -60.22
C PHE A 2 -22.02 53.79 -59.23
N LYS A 3 -22.66 53.57 -58.12
CA LYS A 3 -22.64 54.49 -56.97
C LYS A 3 -21.58 54.02 -55.98
N LYS A 4 -20.59 54.84 -55.75
CA LYS A 4 -19.61 54.74 -54.70
C LYS A 4 -20.26 55.09 -53.36
N VAL A 5 -20.08 54.22 -52.37
CA VAL A 5 -20.40 54.55 -50.96
C VAL A 5 -19.05 54.71 -50.24
N GLY A 6 -18.90 55.89 -49.65
CA GLY A 6 -17.70 56.29 -48.93
C GLY A 6 -17.65 55.63 -47.54
N VAL A 7 -16.45 55.22 -47.18
CA VAL A 7 -16.14 54.75 -45.85
C VAL A 7 -15.67 55.92 -44.99
N VAL A 8 -16.41 56.23 -43.95
CA VAL A 8 -15.99 57.17 -42.89
C VAL A 8 -15.18 56.36 -41.84
N ALA A 9 -13.93 56.68 -41.74
CA ALA A 9 -13.07 56.15 -40.68
C ALA A 9 -13.25 56.95 -39.39
N LEU A 10 -13.86 56.37 -38.38
CA LEU A 10 -13.82 56.88 -37.00
C LEU A 10 -12.55 56.36 -36.31
N SER A 11 -11.62 57.24 -36.06
CA SER A 11 -10.47 56.98 -35.19
C SER A 11 -10.90 57.12 -33.72
N ALA A 12 -11.15 56.01 -33.05
CA ALA A 12 -11.28 55.96 -31.61
C ALA A 12 -9.90 55.82 -30.98
N GLY A 13 -9.45 56.81 -30.29
CA GLY A 13 -8.22 56.78 -29.51
C GLY A 13 -8.40 55.84 -28.30
N LEU A 14 -7.64 54.74 -28.27
CA LEU A 14 -7.50 53.91 -27.09
C LEU A 14 -6.54 54.59 -26.11
N VAL A 15 -7.08 55.11 -25.01
CA VAL A 15 -6.32 55.44 -23.81
C VAL A 15 -5.96 54.11 -23.14
N LEU A 16 -4.72 53.65 -23.29
CA LEU A 16 -4.16 52.58 -22.47
C LEU A 16 -3.95 53.12 -21.05
N SER A 17 -4.94 52.96 -20.19
CA SER A 17 -4.69 52.95 -18.74
C SER A 17 -4.03 51.61 -18.41
N GLY A 18 -2.76 51.67 -18.04
CA GLY A 18 -2.01 50.53 -17.55
C GLY A 18 -2.63 49.97 -16.26
N LEU A 19 -3.48 48.96 -16.41
CA LEU A 19 -3.75 48.01 -15.33
C LEU A 19 -2.55 47.09 -15.28
N SER A 20 -1.64 47.33 -14.34
CA SER A 20 -0.73 46.32 -13.85
C SER A 20 -1.60 45.19 -13.24
N ILE A 21 -1.80 44.13 -14.00
CA ILE A 21 -2.26 42.86 -13.43
C ILE A 21 -1.06 42.44 -12.56
N GLY A 22 -1.13 42.79 -11.27
CA GLY A 22 -0.35 42.15 -10.26
C GLY A 22 -0.70 40.69 -10.36
N THR A 23 0.27 39.84 -10.74
CA THR A 23 0.21 38.43 -10.44
C THR A 23 0.02 38.38 -8.94
N ALA A 24 -1.18 38.06 -8.46
CA ALA A 24 -1.36 37.62 -7.11
C ALA A 24 -0.51 36.33 -7.07
N ASP A 25 0.68 36.42 -6.52
CA ASP A 25 1.34 35.22 -5.99
C ASP A 25 0.31 34.62 -5.03
N ALA A 26 -0.31 33.51 -5.43
CA ALA A 26 -1.04 32.69 -4.50
C ALA A 26 -0.05 32.45 -3.35
N ALA A 27 -0.42 32.94 -2.16
CA ALA A 27 0.39 32.68 -0.98
C ALA A 27 0.55 31.16 -0.91
N LYS A 28 1.82 30.70 -1.05
CA LYS A 28 2.10 29.29 -0.82
C LYS A 28 1.62 28.98 0.59
N PRO A 29 0.86 27.90 0.78
CA PRO A 29 0.49 27.46 2.12
C PRO A 29 1.76 27.35 2.98
N ASP A 30 1.67 27.62 4.26
CA ASP A 30 2.83 27.65 5.18
C ASP A 30 3.64 26.32 5.18
N TRP A 31 3.02 25.20 4.79
CA TRP A 31 3.66 23.90 4.59
C TRP A 31 4.45 23.77 3.28
N ALA A 32 4.17 24.56 2.25
CA ALA A 32 4.81 24.48 0.91
C ALA A 32 6.28 25.01 0.89
N GLY A 33 6.91 25.18 2.01
CA GLY A 33 8.22 25.80 2.13
C GLY A 33 9.25 25.06 3.01
N GLN A 34 9.00 23.86 3.49
CA GLN A 34 9.89 23.15 4.41
C GLN A 34 10.76 22.05 3.79
N GLY A 35 10.84 21.93 2.47
CA GLY A 35 11.92 21.14 1.86
C GLY A 35 13.26 21.78 2.18
N LYS A 36 13.91 21.36 3.27
CA LYS A 36 15.30 21.74 3.59
C LYS A 36 16.21 20.99 2.63
N GLY A 37 16.39 21.50 1.41
CA GLY A 37 17.04 20.87 0.27
C GLY A 37 18.48 20.39 0.42
N ASN A 38 19.01 20.26 1.64
CA ASN A 38 20.31 19.71 1.97
C ASN A 38 20.35 18.95 3.31
N GLN A 39 19.18 18.67 3.91
CA GLN A 39 19.12 17.90 5.14
C GLN A 39 19.43 16.44 4.82
N LYS A 40 20.17 15.75 5.69
CA LYS A 40 20.50 14.33 5.57
C LYS A 40 19.21 13.54 5.74
N VAL A 41 19.00 12.51 4.96
CA VAL A 41 18.02 11.44 5.22
C VAL A 41 18.75 10.37 6.02
N GLU A 42 18.34 10.14 7.24
CA GLU A 42 18.90 9.11 8.13
C GLU A 42 18.00 7.88 8.12
N ASN A 43 16.68 8.10 8.13
CA ASN A 43 15.67 7.06 8.15
C ASN A 43 14.82 7.13 6.91
N VAL A 44 14.37 5.97 6.43
CA VAL A 44 13.36 5.85 5.38
C VAL A 44 12.24 4.93 5.86
N ILE A 45 10.99 5.38 5.70
CA ILE A 45 9.80 4.54 5.85
C ILE A 45 9.14 4.45 4.47
N TYR A 46 9.21 3.27 3.86
CA TYR A 46 8.69 2.99 2.53
C TYR A 46 7.35 2.27 2.66
N MET A 47 6.27 2.98 2.41
CA MET A 47 4.90 2.52 2.64
C MET A 47 4.24 2.14 1.32
N ILE A 48 3.85 0.88 1.20
CA ILE A 48 3.35 0.28 -0.05
C ILE A 48 1.90 -0.19 0.17
N PRO A 49 0.89 0.61 -0.26
CA PRO A 49 -0.46 0.11 -0.37
C PRO A 49 -0.56 -0.75 -1.64
N ASP A 50 -0.52 -2.08 -1.48
CA ASP A 50 -0.55 -3.02 -2.60
C ASP A 50 -1.85 -2.87 -3.40
N GLY A 51 -1.74 -2.78 -4.72
CA GLY A 51 -2.89 -2.64 -5.62
C GLY A 51 -3.54 -1.25 -5.67
N PHE A 52 -2.93 -0.23 -5.06
CA PHE A 52 -3.52 1.10 -4.87
C PHE A 52 -3.14 2.08 -5.98
N SER A 53 -4.17 2.65 -6.61
CA SER A 53 -4.02 3.70 -7.63
C SER A 53 -4.70 5.02 -7.25
N SER A 54 -4.67 5.98 -8.17
CA SER A 54 -5.31 7.28 -7.98
C SER A 54 -6.83 7.20 -7.79
N ASP A 55 -7.49 6.19 -8.35
CA ASP A 55 -8.94 6.00 -8.17
C ASP A 55 -9.29 5.46 -6.78
N TYR A 56 -8.43 4.64 -6.18
CA TYR A 56 -8.54 4.26 -4.76
C TYR A 56 -8.44 5.50 -3.87
N ALA A 57 -7.44 6.36 -4.09
CA ALA A 57 -7.28 7.62 -3.35
C ALA A 57 -8.51 8.52 -3.51
N ALA A 58 -9.08 8.62 -4.73
CA ALA A 58 -10.24 9.45 -5.01
C ALA A 58 -11.50 8.93 -4.30
N ASN A 59 -11.77 7.61 -4.36
CA ASN A 59 -12.89 7.00 -3.66
C ASN A 59 -12.73 7.07 -2.14
N TYR A 60 -11.49 6.93 -1.64
CA TYR A 60 -11.20 7.02 -0.21
C TYR A 60 -11.53 8.41 0.36
N ARG A 61 -11.21 9.51 -0.33
CA ARG A 61 -11.62 10.85 0.09
C ARG A 61 -13.14 10.99 0.23
N VAL A 62 -13.91 10.36 -0.66
CA VAL A 62 -15.38 10.35 -0.56
C VAL A 62 -15.84 9.46 0.59
N TYR A 63 -15.20 8.30 0.78
CA TYR A 63 -15.46 7.40 1.90
C TYR A 63 -15.21 8.08 3.25
N LYS A 64 -14.04 8.70 3.40
CA LYS A 64 -13.62 9.41 4.62
C LYS A 64 -14.40 10.71 4.84
N GLY A 65 -14.79 11.41 3.78
CA GLY A 65 -15.47 12.71 3.79
C GLY A 65 -14.54 13.92 3.93
N GLU A 66 -13.24 13.70 3.82
CA GLU A 66 -12.18 14.73 3.85
C GLU A 66 -10.94 14.25 3.07
N ASN A 67 -9.92 15.11 2.96
CA ASN A 67 -8.65 14.73 2.36
C ASN A 67 -7.94 13.63 3.16
N ALA A 68 -7.23 12.75 2.45
CA ALA A 68 -6.34 11.80 3.06
C ALA A 68 -5.04 12.50 3.51
N ILE A 69 -4.36 11.93 4.52
CA ILE A 69 -3.13 12.52 5.09
C ILE A 69 -2.02 12.69 4.04
N TRP A 70 -1.98 11.83 3.03
CA TRP A 70 -0.98 11.90 1.96
C TRP A 70 -1.29 12.91 0.85
N ASP A 71 -2.53 13.44 0.73
CA ASP A 71 -2.95 14.28 -0.41
C ASP A 71 -2.07 15.53 -0.59
N ASP A 72 -1.64 16.16 0.50
CA ASP A 72 -0.78 17.33 0.47
C ASP A 72 0.69 16.99 0.08
N HIS A 73 1.03 15.71 -0.01
CA HIS A 73 2.38 15.22 -0.25
C HIS A 73 2.58 14.60 -1.64
N LEU A 74 1.62 14.72 -2.56
CA LEU A 74 1.76 14.23 -3.93
C LEU A 74 2.95 14.89 -4.63
N LYS A 75 3.89 14.07 -5.13
CA LYS A 75 5.09 14.54 -5.82
C LYS A 75 5.17 14.09 -7.27
N GLY A 76 4.79 12.86 -7.57
CA GLY A 76 4.96 12.29 -8.89
C GLY A 76 4.04 11.12 -9.19
N MET A 77 4.31 10.47 -10.31
CA MET A 77 3.67 9.22 -10.74
C MET A 77 4.70 8.35 -11.46
N PHE A 78 4.48 7.05 -11.50
CA PHE A 78 5.34 6.12 -12.25
C PHE A 78 4.55 5.04 -12.99
N THR A 79 5.24 4.41 -13.97
CA THR A 79 4.78 3.22 -14.69
C THR A 79 5.21 1.95 -13.98
N THR A 80 4.43 0.87 -14.10
CA THR A 80 4.58 -0.36 -13.29
C THR A 80 4.95 -1.62 -14.08
N TYR A 81 4.95 -1.61 -15.42
CA TYR A 81 5.19 -2.80 -16.25
C TYR A 81 6.38 -3.65 -15.78
N SER A 82 6.31 -4.98 -15.97
CA SER A 82 7.40 -5.93 -15.71
C SER A 82 8.26 -6.19 -16.94
N ALA A 83 9.31 -6.98 -16.82
CA ALA A 83 10.19 -7.28 -17.96
C ALA A 83 9.51 -8.09 -19.06
N ASP A 84 8.50 -8.91 -18.72
CA ASP A 84 7.80 -9.81 -19.65
C ASP A 84 6.31 -9.47 -19.85
N SER A 85 5.78 -8.41 -19.19
CA SER A 85 4.35 -8.08 -19.27
C SER A 85 4.11 -6.57 -19.16
N ASP A 86 3.10 -6.06 -19.91
CA ASP A 86 2.60 -4.69 -19.76
C ASP A 86 1.88 -4.47 -18.42
N VAL A 87 1.45 -5.55 -17.76
CA VAL A 87 0.83 -5.56 -16.44
C VAL A 87 1.68 -6.39 -15.50
N THR A 88 2.20 -5.77 -14.47
CA THR A 88 3.06 -6.41 -13.47
C THR A 88 2.27 -7.24 -12.46
N ASP A 89 2.96 -8.13 -11.75
CA ASP A 89 2.53 -8.66 -10.45
C ASP A 89 3.36 -8.02 -9.32
N SER A 90 2.97 -8.26 -8.06
CA SER A 90 3.65 -7.68 -6.88
C SER A 90 5.11 -8.14 -6.76
N ALA A 91 5.45 -9.35 -7.21
CA ALA A 91 6.83 -9.85 -7.17
C ALA A 91 7.77 -9.03 -8.06
N ALA A 92 7.39 -8.83 -9.32
CA ALA A 92 8.18 -8.04 -10.26
C ALA A 92 8.13 -6.54 -9.93
N ALA A 93 6.98 -6.02 -9.47
CA ALA A 93 6.86 -4.63 -9.03
C ALA A 93 7.70 -4.36 -7.78
N GLY A 94 7.56 -5.19 -6.75
CA GLY A 94 8.36 -5.12 -5.52
C GLY A 94 9.86 -5.23 -5.81
N THR A 95 10.28 -6.18 -6.67
CA THR A 95 11.68 -6.29 -7.11
C THR A 95 12.16 -5.00 -7.78
N ALA A 96 11.37 -4.41 -8.69
CA ALA A 96 11.74 -3.14 -9.34
C ALA A 96 11.84 -1.99 -8.32
N MET A 97 10.95 -1.93 -7.34
CA MET A 97 10.92 -0.93 -6.27
C MET A 97 11.99 -1.14 -5.20
N ALA A 98 12.51 -2.37 -5.07
CA ALA A 98 13.59 -2.69 -4.15
C ALA A 98 14.98 -2.57 -4.77
N THR A 99 15.15 -2.92 -6.06
CA THR A 99 16.47 -3.06 -6.69
C THR A 99 16.78 -2.01 -7.76
N GLY A 100 15.74 -1.40 -8.34
CA GLY A 100 15.87 -0.50 -9.48
C GLY A 100 16.07 -1.21 -10.82
N GLU A 101 15.75 -2.51 -10.90
CA GLU A 101 15.84 -3.32 -12.10
C GLU A 101 14.49 -4.04 -12.35
N LYS A 102 14.14 -4.23 -13.63
CA LYS A 102 12.95 -5.01 -14.02
C LYS A 102 13.24 -6.50 -14.02
N THR A 103 12.27 -7.28 -13.53
CA THR A 103 12.28 -8.74 -13.64
C THR A 103 10.96 -9.26 -14.23
N ASN A 104 10.88 -10.57 -14.44
CA ASN A 104 9.66 -11.22 -14.93
C ASN A 104 8.62 -11.38 -13.82
N ASN A 105 7.33 -11.39 -14.18
CA ASN A 105 6.27 -11.65 -13.22
C ASN A 105 6.53 -12.94 -12.44
N GLY A 106 6.31 -12.91 -11.13
CA GLY A 106 6.51 -14.02 -10.21
C GLY A 106 7.92 -14.17 -9.65
N VAL A 107 8.90 -13.44 -10.16
CA VAL A 107 10.31 -13.51 -9.72
C VAL A 107 10.59 -12.45 -8.66
N ILE A 108 11.34 -12.82 -7.62
CA ILE A 108 11.69 -11.97 -6.48
C ILE A 108 13.21 -11.81 -6.40
N GLY A 109 13.69 -10.55 -6.36
CA GLY A 109 15.08 -10.19 -6.08
C GLY A 109 16.11 -10.69 -7.11
N LEU A 110 15.66 -11.21 -8.25
CA LEU A 110 16.53 -11.70 -9.31
C LEU A 110 16.30 -10.90 -10.61
N ASP A 111 17.34 -10.79 -11.43
CA ASP A 111 17.22 -10.26 -12.79
C ASP A 111 16.56 -11.30 -13.74
N THR A 112 16.36 -10.92 -15.01
CA THR A 112 15.77 -11.80 -16.03
C THR A 112 16.65 -12.99 -16.43
N GLU A 113 17.91 -13.03 -15.99
CA GLU A 113 18.87 -14.12 -16.21
C GLU A 113 19.01 -15.02 -14.97
N GLY A 114 18.34 -14.65 -13.84
CA GLY A 114 18.36 -15.39 -12.58
C GLY A 114 19.54 -15.04 -11.66
N ASN A 115 20.20 -13.90 -11.88
CA ASN A 115 21.22 -13.42 -10.97
C ASN A 115 20.59 -12.60 -9.85
N GLU A 116 21.11 -12.72 -8.62
CA GLU A 116 20.67 -11.93 -7.47
C GLU A 116 20.94 -10.43 -7.69
N LEU A 117 19.95 -9.62 -7.34
CA LEU A 117 20.01 -8.16 -7.38
C LEU A 117 20.05 -7.62 -5.96
N GLN A 118 21.03 -6.77 -5.66
CA GLN A 118 21.07 -6.11 -4.35
C GLN A 118 19.86 -5.20 -4.18
N THR A 119 19.17 -5.34 -3.07
CA THR A 119 18.02 -4.49 -2.72
C THR A 119 18.49 -3.23 -1.99
N ILE A 120 17.62 -2.21 -1.95
CA ILE A 120 17.90 -0.97 -1.19
C ILE A 120 17.89 -1.22 0.33
N LEU A 121 17.14 -2.21 0.81
CA LEU A 121 17.18 -2.62 2.21
C LEU A 121 18.54 -3.23 2.54
N GLU A 122 19.04 -4.18 1.74
CA GLU A 122 20.37 -4.77 1.92
C GLU A 122 21.49 -3.73 1.80
N ALA A 123 21.38 -2.78 0.84
CA ALA A 123 22.33 -1.69 0.72
C ALA A 123 22.30 -0.76 1.97
N SER A 124 21.15 -0.63 2.63
CA SER A 124 21.04 0.12 3.89
C SER A 124 21.70 -0.62 5.05
N GLN A 125 21.52 -1.95 5.14
CA GLN A 125 22.20 -2.82 6.12
C GLN A 125 23.73 -2.78 5.94
N GLU A 126 24.24 -2.78 4.70
CA GLU A 126 25.69 -2.64 4.43
C GLU A 126 26.29 -1.31 4.93
N GLU A 127 25.48 -0.25 5.02
CA GLU A 127 25.88 1.04 5.61
C GLU A 127 25.63 1.10 7.14
N GLY A 128 25.24 -0.02 7.76
CA GLY A 128 25.07 -0.20 9.20
C GLY A 128 23.72 0.28 9.75
N LYS A 129 22.70 0.38 8.92
CA LYS A 129 21.36 0.80 9.33
C LYS A 129 20.51 -0.40 9.77
N ALA A 130 19.68 -0.19 10.78
CA ALA A 130 18.65 -1.14 11.12
C ALA A 130 17.61 -1.26 10.00
N SER A 131 16.91 -2.40 9.95
CA SER A 131 15.96 -2.69 8.88
C SER A 131 14.70 -3.39 9.38
N GLY A 132 13.57 -3.13 8.71
CA GLY A 132 12.29 -3.74 9.10
C GLY A 132 11.36 -3.99 7.93
N LEU A 133 10.54 -5.03 8.09
CA LEU A 133 9.46 -5.43 7.19
C LEU A 133 8.16 -5.57 7.99
N VAL A 134 7.10 -4.91 7.56
CA VAL A 134 5.77 -4.98 8.15
C VAL A 134 4.74 -5.21 7.05
N ALA A 135 3.83 -6.18 7.21
CA ALA A 135 2.83 -6.49 6.20
C ALA A 135 1.52 -7.01 6.82
N THR A 136 0.40 -6.80 6.13
CA THR A 136 -0.89 -7.42 6.49
C THR A 136 -1.13 -8.75 5.76
N SER A 137 -0.22 -9.16 4.88
CA SER A 137 -0.12 -10.50 4.29
C SER A 137 0.70 -11.45 5.17
N THR A 138 1.06 -12.63 4.63
CA THR A 138 2.20 -13.38 5.17
C THR A 138 3.45 -12.51 5.01
N ILE A 139 4.34 -12.50 6.00
CA ILE A 139 5.60 -11.74 5.90
C ILE A 139 6.51 -12.28 4.79
N SER A 140 6.27 -13.50 4.34
CA SER A 140 6.91 -14.15 3.20
C SER A 140 6.23 -13.85 1.85
N HIS A 141 5.16 -13.03 1.82
CA HIS A 141 4.50 -12.63 0.57
C HIS A 141 5.43 -11.80 -0.33
N ALA A 142 5.04 -11.69 -1.59
CA ALA A 142 5.90 -11.16 -2.64
C ALA A 142 6.49 -9.78 -2.35
N THR A 143 5.70 -8.84 -1.81
CA THR A 143 6.12 -7.45 -1.60
C THR A 143 7.19 -7.31 -0.52
N PRO A 144 6.99 -7.77 0.74
CA PRO A 144 8.07 -7.73 1.73
C PRO A 144 9.25 -8.61 1.33
N ALA A 145 9.00 -9.79 0.74
CA ALA A 145 10.05 -10.69 0.26
C ALA A 145 10.98 -10.04 -0.78
N ALA A 146 10.46 -9.17 -1.64
CA ALA A 146 11.26 -8.51 -2.69
C ALA A 146 12.35 -7.59 -2.14
N PHE A 147 12.30 -7.22 -0.85
CA PHE A 147 13.30 -6.38 -0.21
C PHE A 147 14.41 -7.17 0.50
N ALA A 148 14.20 -8.46 0.81
CA ALA A 148 15.15 -9.24 1.62
C ALA A 148 15.26 -10.72 1.19
N SER A 149 14.83 -11.08 -0.03
CA SER A 149 14.86 -12.45 -0.54
C SER A 149 15.11 -12.53 -2.04
N HIS A 150 15.64 -13.66 -2.51
CA HIS A 150 16.01 -13.90 -3.90
C HIS A 150 15.54 -15.29 -4.33
N VAL A 151 14.38 -15.37 -5.02
CA VAL A 151 13.81 -16.64 -5.48
C VAL A 151 13.22 -16.54 -6.89
N GLU A 152 13.28 -17.64 -7.65
CA GLU A 152 12.70 -17.74 -9.00
C GLU A 152 11.17 -17.70 -9.00
N SER A 153 10.52 -17.91 -7.83
CA SER A 153 9.06 -17.95 -7.73
C SER A 153 8.56 -17.46 -6.39
N ARG A 154 7.68 -16.46 -6.41
CA ARG A 154 6.97 -15.93 -5.24
C ARG A 154 6.15 -16.99 -4.48
N ASN A 155 5.79 -18.10 -5.15
CA ASN A 155 5.03 -19.18 -4.53
C ASN A 155 5.89 -20.07 -3.62
N ASN A 156 7.21 -19.86 -3.55
CA ASN A 156 8.11 -20.61 -2.70
C ASN A 156 8.29 -19.93 -1.34
N GLU A 157 7.16 -19.66 -0.66
CA GLU A 157 7.16 -18.92 0.60
C GLU A 157 7.94 -19.61 1.72
N THR A 158 8.08 -20.94 1.68
CA THR A 158 8.91 -21.67 2.66
C THR A 158 10.40 -21.36 2.50
N GLU A 159 10.89 -21.20 1.25
CA GLU A 159 12.26 -20.77 1.00
C GLU A 159 12.44 -19.28 1.30
N ILE A 160 11.43 -18.45 0.98
CA ILE A 160 11.44 -17.03 1.34
C ILE A 160 11.55 -16.86 2.85
N SER A 161 10.73 -17.57 3.65
CA SER A 161 10.78 -17.50 5.11
C SER A 161 12.15 -17.91 5.66
N ARG A 162 12.78 -18.93 5.05
CA ARG A 162 14.14 -19.32 5.42
C ARG A 162 15.14 -18.20 5.14
N GLN A 163 15.08 -17.58 3.97
CA GLN A 163 15.96 -16.46 3.63
C GLN A 163 15.71 -15.24 4.53
N LEU A 164 14.46 -14.95 4.88
CA LEU A 164 14.13 -13.87 5.81
C LEU A 164 14.76 -14.06 7.19
N VAL A 165 14.72 -15.26 7.75
CA VAL A 165 15.37 -15.56 9.06
C VAL A 165 16.91 -15.42 8.97
N ASP A 166 17.49 -15.62 7.79
CA ASP A 166 18.94 -15.52 7.55
C ASP A 166 19.35 -14.11 7.03
N SER A 167 18.42 -13.17 6.79
CA SER A 167 18.67 -11.89 6.09
C SER A 167 19.18 -10.76 6.98
N ASP A 168 19.32 -10.98 8.27
CA ASP A 168 19.67 -9.95 9.26
C ASP A 168 18.69 -8.75 9.33
N VAL A 169 17.41 -8.92 8.92
CA VAL A 169 16.36 -7.91 9.12
C VAL A 169 16.00 -7.85 10.60
N ASP A 170 16.03 -6.66 11.21
CA ASP A 170 15.90 -6.50 12.67
C ASP A 170 14.46 -6.66 13.15
N VAL A 171 13.47 -6.19 12.34
CA VAL A 171 12.05 -6.27 12.68
C VAL A 171 11.25 -6.90 11.54
N MET A 172 10.54 -7.99 11.82
CA MET A 172 9.64 -8.64 10.87
C MET A 172 8.27 -8.85 11.51
N LEU A 173 7.22 -8.16 11.01
CA LEU A 173 5.87 -8.21 11.57
C LEU A 173 4.85 -8.51 10.48
N GLY A 174 4.02 -9.54 10.67
CA GLY A 174 2.97 -9.90 9.71
C GLY A 174 2.25 -11.19 10.06
N GLY A 175 1.65 -11.83 9.06
CA GLY A 175 1.11 -13.17 9.15
C GLY A 175 2.09 -14.23 8.64
N GLY A 176 1.58 -15.46 8.43
CA GLY A 176 2.31 -16.52 7.76
C GLY A 176 3.07 -17.47 8.67
N LYS A 177 2.66 -17.61 9.94
CA LYS A 177 3.29 -18.53 10.89
C LYS A 177 3.47 -19.93 10.34
N ASN A 178 2.52 -20.41 9.52
CA ASN A 178 2.63 -21.73 8.87
C ASN A 178 3.87 -21.87 7.99
N ASN A 179 4.37 -20.80 7.39
CA ASN A 179 5.58 -20.84 6.55
C ASN A 179 6.88 -20.93 7.36
N PHE A 180 6.81 -20.76 8.68
CA PHE A 180 7.95 -20.88 9.61
C PHE A 180 7.95 -22.18 10.39
N LEU A 181 6.83 -22.87 10.50
CA LEU A 181 6.70 -24.10 11.26
C LEU A 181 6.87 -25.34 10.39
N PRO A 182 7.42 -26.47 10.97
CA PRO A 182 7.52 -27.73 10.26
C PRO A 182 6.14 -28.39 10.07
N ILE A 183 6.03 -29.27 9.06
CA ILE A 183 4.81 -30.07 8.79
C ILE A 183 4.39 -30.88 10.03
N SER A 184 5.34 -31.34 10.82
CA SER A 184 5.05 -32.08 12.07
C SER A 184 4.31 -31.26 13.12
N GLU A 185 4.35 -29.93 13.01
CA GLU A 185 3.70 -28.96 13.90
C GLU A 185 2.54 -28.21 13.21
N GLY A 186 2.15 -28.66 12.02
CA GLY A 186 1.02 -28.11 11.26
C GLY A 186 1.42 -27.06 10.24
N GLY A 187 2.71 -26.75 10.10
CA GLY A 187 3.22 -25.77 9.15
C GLY A 187 3.56 -26.33 7.77
N ASN A 188 4.34 -25.57 7.02
CA ASN A 188 4.68 -25.81 5.61
C ASN A 188 6.16 -26.18 5.39
N GLN A 189 7.05 -26.00 6.38
CA GLN A 189 8.46 -26.40 6.30
C GLN A 189 8.59 -27.92 6.35
N GLU A 190 9.51 -28.51 5.59
CA GLU A 190 9.70 -29.97 5.58
C GLU A 190 10.13 -30.48 6.96
N GLU A 191 11.19 -29.92 7.54
CA GLU A 191 11.76 -30.39 8.82
C GLU A 191 12.15 -29.21 9.76
N LEU A 192 12.35 -27.99 9.23
CA LEU A 192 12.88 -26.86 10.01
C LEU A 192 11.77 -26.19 10.82
N ASN A 193 12.09 -25.84 12.06
CA ASN A 193 11.33 -24.86 12.82
C ASN A 193 12.09 -23.52 12.72
N LEU A 194 11.60 -22.62 11.83
CA LEU A 194 12.26 -21.34 11.59
C LEU A 194 12.01 -20.34 12.72
N ILE A 195 11.00 -20.57 13.56
CA ILE A 195 10.78 -19.74 14.76
C ILE A 195 11.89 -20.05 15.78
N GLU A 196 12.18 -21.34 16.05
CA GLU A 196 13.29 -21.71 16.92
C GLU A 196 14.63 -21.21 16.38
N GLN A 197 14.83 -21.25 15.04
CA GLN A 197 16.04 -20.72 14.41
C GLN A 197 16.12 -19.19 14.57
N ALA A 198 15.01 -18.48 14.43
CA ALA A 198 14.96 -17.02 14.63
C ALA A 198 15.30 -16.66 16.08
N GLU A 199 14.76 -17.39 17.08
CA GLU A 199 15.12 -17.20 18.49
C GLU A 199 16.61 -17.45 18.74
N GLU A 200 17.22 -18.49 18.09
CA GLU A 200 18.66 -18.73 18.15
C GLU A 200 19.48 -17.60 17.49
N ASN A 201 18.91 -16.90 16.49
CA ASN A 201 19.49 -15.74 15.82
C ASN A 201 19.24 -14.41 16.57
N GLY A 202 18.62 -14.44 17.77
CA GLY A 202 18.42 -13.27 18.62
C GLY A 202 17.07 -12.58 18.45
N TYR A 203 16.11 -13.19 17.74
CA TYR A 203 14.76 -12.64 17.66
C TYR A 203 13.95 -12.94 18.93
N GLU A 204 13.28 -11.91 19.45
CA GLU A 204 12.14 -12.10 20.33
C GLU A 204 10.92 -12.43 19.46
N PHE A 205 10.26 -13.56 19.75
CA PHE A 205 9.08 -14.01 19.00
C PHE A 205 7.80 -13.65 19.73
N VAL A 206 6.85 -13.00 19.03
CA VAL A 206 5.54 -12.58 19.52
C VAL A 206 4.42 -13.04 18.58
N GLU A 207 3.27 -13.42 19.14
CA GLU A 207 2.14 -13.98 18.38
C GLU A 207 0.84 -13.17 18.54
N THR A 208 0.78 -12.25 19.50
CA THR A 208 -0.43 -11.49 19.80
C THR A 208 -0.17 -10.00 19.84
N ARG A 209 -1.25 -9.21 19.68
CA ARG A 209 -1.20 -7.77 19.83
C ARG A 209 -0.63 -7.32 21.19
N ASP A 210 -1.05 -7.97 22.27
CA ASP A 210 -0.61 -7.57 23.61
C ASP A 210 0.90 -7.84 23.78
N GLU A 211 1.42 -8.98 23.28
CA GLU A 211 2.85 -9.28 23.28
C GLU A 211 3.64 -8.27 22.43
N LEU A 212 3.14 -7.91 21.25
CA LEU A 212 3.78 -6.89 20.42
C LEU A 212 3.91 -5.54 21.15
N LEU A 213 2.86 -5.09 21.80
CA LEU A 213 2.85 -3.80 22.49
C LEU A 213 3.68 -3.79 23.79
N ASP A 214 3.98 -4.98 24.34
CA ASP A 214 4.89 -5.15 25.47
C ASP A 214 6.37 -5.29 25.02
N ALA A 215 6.64 -5.60 23.75
CA ALA A 215 7.99 -5.81 23.17
C ALA A 215 8.68 -4.45 22.87
N THR A 216 8.88 -3.61 23.88
CA THR A 216 9.43 -2.24 23.74
C THR A 216 10.90 -2.11 24.17
N ASP A 217 11.48 -3.16 24.76
CA ASP A 217 12.85 -3.14 25.30
C ASP A 217 13.86 -3.84 24.37
N ILE A 218 13.58 -3.93 23.04
CA ILE A 218 14.44 -4.53 22.02
C ILE A 218 15.58 -3.58 21.67
N ASP A 219 16.84 -4.00 21.89
CA ASP A 219 18.03 -3.20 21.58
C ASP A 219 18.74 -3.74 20.32
N VAL A 220 18.40 -3.13 19.17
CA VAL A 220 18.97 -3.55 17.87
C VAL A 220 20.49 -3.28 17.78
N GLU A 221 21.06 -2.30 18.53
CA GLU A 221 22.52 -2.07 18.59
C GLU A 221 23.27 -3.24 19.29
N GLU A 222 22.62 -3.93 20.24
CA GLU A 222 23.19 -5.12 20.90
C GLU A 222 22.87 -6.40 20.11
N GLY A 223 22.15 -6.33 19.00
CA GLY A 223 21.81 -7.43 18.09
C GLY A 223 20.54 -8.17 18.47
N GLU A 224 19.68 -7.60 19.30
CA GLU A 224 18.34 -8.09 19.57
C GLU A 224 17.41 -7.74 18.40
N ARG A 225 16.43 -8.60 18.10
CA ARG A 225 15.55 -8.52 16.94
C ARG A 225 14.11 -8.88 17.30
N LEU A 226 13.15 -8.54 16.47
CA LEU A 226 11.73 -8.78 16.70
C LEU A 226 11.10 -9.54 15.54
N LEU A 227 10.48 -10.70 15.83
CA LEU A 227 9.66 -11.46 14.89
C LEU A 227 8.23 -11.56 15.42
N GLY A 228 7.26 -10.96 14.74
CA GLY A 228 5.85 -11.07 15.07
C GLY A 228 5.08 -11.78 13.96
N LEU A 229 4.47 -12.94 14.28
CA LEU A 229 3.64 -13.71 13.35
C LEU A 229 2.25 -13.91 13.95
N PHE A 230 1.32 -13.02 13.60
CA PHE A 230 0.04 -12.87 14.29
C PHE A 230 -1.10 -13.72 13.74
N ALA A 231 -0.87 -14.42 12.61
CA ALA A 231 -1.82 -15.34 11.99
C ALA A 231 -1.08 -16.52 11.33
N ASP A 232 -1.78 -17.63 11.18
CA ASP A 232 -1.25 -18.82 10.49
C ASP A 232 -0.97 -18.55 9.01
N ASP A 233 -1.90 -17.83 8.35
CA ASP A 233 -1.77 -17.31 6.98
C ASP A 233 -1.69 -15.76 7.03
N ALA A 234 -2.33 -15.02 6.12
CA ALA A 234 -2.40 -13.57 6.22
C ALA A 234 -3.24 -13.10 7.42
N LEU A 235 -3.05 -11.84 7.83
CA LEU A 235 -3.91 -11.20 8.82
C LEU A 235 -5.35 -11.07 8.29
N ALA A 236 -6.30 -10.92 9.19
CA ALA A 236 -7.69 -10.68 8.85
C ALA A 236 -7.87 -9.32 8.13
N PRO A 237 -8.81 -9.21 7.18
CA PRO A 237 -9.26 -7.91 6.69
C PRO A 237 -9.62 -6.95 7.83
N GLU A 238 -9.34 -5.66 7.68
CA GLU A 238 -9.62 -4.67 8.75
C GLU A 238 -11.08 -4.73 9.23
N LEU A 239 -12.03 -5.03 8.34
CA LEU A 239 -13.44 -5.24 8.71
C LEU A 239 -13.67 -6.33 9.76
N HIS A 240 -12.75 -7.30 9.87
CA HIS A 240 -12.85 -8.44 10.77
C HIS A 240 -11.79 -8.46 11.87
N ARG A 241 -10.77 -7.60 11.80
CA ARG A 241 -9.64 -7.59 12.74
C ARG A 241 -10.08 -7.51 14.22
N SER A 242 -11.13 -6.74 14.52
CA SER A 242 -11.64 -6.64 15.89
C SER A 242 -12.19 -7.95 16.48
N GLU A 243 -12.36 -8.98 15.66
CA GLU A 243 -12.77 -10.33 16.07
C GLU A 243 -11.56 -11.25 16.37
N THR A 244 -10.34 -10.76 16.18
CA THR A 244 -9.06 -11.46 16.37
C THR A 244 -8.24 -10.85 17.50
N GLU A 245 -7.08 -11.44 17.79
CA GLU A 245 -6.04 -10.90 18.68
C GLU A 245 -4.89 -10.25 17.89
N GLU A 246 -5.10 -9.99 16.61
CA GLU A 246 -4.11 -9.40 15.71
C GLU A 246 -3.94 -7.90 15.94
N PRO A 247 -2.71 -7.37 15.88
CA PRO A 247 -2.46 -5.93 15.90
C PRO A 247 -2.96 -5.25 14.61
N SER A 248 -3.24 -3.96 14.68
CA SER A 248 -3.46 -3.14 13.49
C SER A 248 -2.15 -2.86 12.76
N LEU A 249 -2.23 -2.50 11.46
CA LEU A 249 -1.07 -2.07 10.70
C LEU A 249 -0.39 -0.86 11.35
N ALA A 250 -1.15 0.07 11.91
CA ALA A 250 -0.61 1.25 12.60
C ALA A 250 0.16 0.85 13.89
N GLU A 251 -0.33 -0.12 14.66
CA GLU A 251 0.37 -0.62 15.85
C GLU A 251 1.66 -1.34 15.47
N MET A 252 1.62 -2.19 14.45
CA MET A 252 2.84 -2.84 13.93
C MET A 252 3.85 -1.81 13.42
N THR A 253 3.40 -0.79 12.69
CA THR A 253 4.26 0.29 12.18
C THR A 253 4.87 1.09 13.32
N GLY A 254 4.06 1.45 14.33
CA GLY A 254 4.54 2.19 15.50
C GLY A 254 5.60 1.40 16.28
N THR A 255 5.33 0.13 16.62
CA THR A 255 6.31 -0.71 17.31
C THR A 255 7.59 -0.92 16.48
N ALA A 256 7.46 -1.13 15.15
CA ALA A 256 8.64 -1.25 14.30
C ALA A 256 9.49 0.04 14.30
N ILE A 257 8.88 1.22 14.27
CA ILE A 257 9.58 2.50 14.37
C ILE A 257 10.26 2.62 15.74
N ASP A 258 9.54 2.36 16.84
CA ASP A 258 10.06 2.47 18.21
C ASP A 258 11.30 1.59 18.43
N VAL A 259 11.30 0.36 17.86
CA VAL A 259 12.45 -0.56 17.93
C VAL A 259 13.62 -0.09 17.05
N LEU A 260 13.34 0.35 15.81
CA LEU A 260 14.38 0.70 14.85
C LEU A 260 15.02 2.07 15.10
N GLU A 261 14.30 3.02 15.75
CA GLU A 261 14.83 4.36 16.03
C GLU A 261 15.99 4.36 17.04
N GLU A 262 16.16 3.27 17.81
CA GLU A 262 17.28 3.10 18.74
C GLU A 262 18.63 2.95 18.01
N ASP A 263 18.66 2.60 16.70
CA ASP A 263 19.90 2.53 15.91
C ASP A 263 20.40 3.94 15.54
N LYS A 264 21.63 4.26 15.97
CA LYS A 264 22.26 5.56 15.76
C LYS A 264 22.62 5.88 14.31
N ASP A 265 22.72 4.87 13.46
CA ASP A 265 23.02 5.01 12.03
C ASP A 265 21.72 5.17 11.21
N GLY A 266 20.54 5.06 11.88
CA GLY A 266 19.22 5.18 11.32
C GLY A 266 18.70 3.86 10.71
N PHE A 267 17.54 3.89 10.04
CA PHE A 267 16.89 2.67 9.60
C PHE A 267 16.25 2.77 8.20
N PHE A 268 15.93 1.57 7.65
CA PHE A 268 15.11 1.39 6.46
C PHE A 268 13.93 0.47 6.80
N LEU A 269 12.71 0.99 6.80
CA LEU A 269 11.48 0.25 7.11
C LEU A 269 10.56 0.17 5.89
N VAL A 270 10.10 -1.03 5.55
CA VAL A 270 9.04 -1.28 4.58
C VAL A 270 7.76 -1.61 5.30
N VAL A 271 6.67 -0.93 4.96
CA VAL A 271 5.33 -1.17 5.51
C VAL A 271 4.35 -1.41 4.38
N GLU A 272 3.74 -2.57 4.35
CA GLU A 272 2.79 -2.95 3.31
C GLU A 272 1.36 -3.05 3.83
N GLY A 273 0.43 -2.38 3.13
CA GLY A 273 -1.01 -2.60 3.25
C GLY A 273 -1.47 -3.60 2.21
N SER A 274 -1.22 -4.88 2.42
CA SER A 274 -1.35 -5.95 1.42
C SER A 274 -2.81 -6.25 1.05
N GLN A 275 -3.74 -6.09 1.99
CA GLN A 275 -5.14 -6.48 1.85
C GLN A 275 -5.92 -5.62 0.83
N ILE A 276 -5.41 -4.45 0.48
CA ILE A 276 -6.04 -3.54 -0.51
C ILE A 276 -6.06 -4.20 -1.88
N ASP A 277 -4.98 -4.89 -2.27
CA ASP A 277 -4.89 -5.66 -3.51
C ASP A 277 -5.93 -6.78 -3.58
N TRP A 278 -6.03 -7.58 -2.52
CA TRP A 278 -6.98 -8.70 -2.48
C TRP A 278 -8.44 -8.23 -2.52
N ALA A 279 -8.74 -7.11 -1.86
CA ALA A 279 -10.03 -6.46 -1.98
C ALA A 279 -10.31 -6.01 -3.43
N GLY A 280 -9.30 -5.53 -4.15
CA GLY A 280 -9.35 -5.22 -5.58
C GLY A 280 -9.62 -6.44 -6.44
N HIS A 281 -8.95 -7.56 -6.19
CA HIS A 281 -9.19 -8.84 -6.86
C HIS A 281 -10.62 -9.36 -6.67
N ASP A 282 -11.18 -9.13 -5.50
CA ASP A 282 -12.56 -9.52 -5.17
C ASP A 282 -13.60 -8.47 -5.61
N ASN A 283 -13.15 -7.31 -6.13
CA ASN A 283 -13.99 -6.15 -6.39
C ASN A 283 -14.86 -5.75 -5.18
N ASP A 284 -14.29 -5.91 -3.98
CA ASP A 284 -14.94 -5.58 -2.71
C ASP A 284 -14.57 -4.15 -2.29
N ALA A 285 -15.46 -3.20 -2.63
CA ALA A 285 -15.22 -1.79 -2.34
C ALA A 285 -15.20 -1.48 -0.84
N ALA A 286 -15.93 -2.23 -0.02
CA ALA A 286 -15.97 -1.99 1.43
C ALA A 286 -14.69 -2.48 2.10
N TRP A 287 -14.23 -3.66 1.75
CA TRP A 287 -12.94 -4.17 2.17
C TRP A 287 -11.81 -3.24 1.73
N ALA A 288 -11.76 -2.87 0.45
CA ALA A 288 -10.74 -1.96 -0.08
C ALA A 288 -10.68 -0.64 0.71
N MET A 289 -11.82 0.02 0.95
CA MET A 289 -11.83 1.31 1.66
C MET A 289 -11.51 1.18 3.14
N SER A 290 -11.86 0.08 3.80
CA SER A 290 -11.49 -0.15 5.21
C SER A 290 -9.99 -0.39 5.38
N ASP A 291 -9.37 -1.15 4.49
CA ASP A 291 -7.93 -1.41 4.53
C ASP A 291 -7.10 -0.21 4.06
N VAL A 292 -7.62 0.61 3.15
CA VAL A 292 -7.03 1.94 2.87
C VAL A 292 -7.09 2.85 4.11
N ALA A 293 -8.16 2.77 4.92
CA ALA A 293 -8.25 3.52 6.17
C ALA A 293 -7.26 3.02 7.22
N ALA A 294 -7.06 1.71 7.35
CA ALA A 294 -6.04 1.12 8.22
C ALA A 294 -4.62 1.50 7.76
N PHE A 295 -4.39 1.52 6.45
CA PHE A 295 -3.13 1.99 5.87
C PHE A 295 -2.90 3.49 6.13
N GLU A 296 -3.93 4.33 6.02
CA GLU A 296 -3.81 5.76 6.36
C GLU A 296 -3.36 5.96 7.80
N ALA A 297 -3.90 5.19 8.75
CA ALA A 297 -3.49 5.27 10.15
C ALA A 297 -2.01 4.89 10.35
N ALA A 298 -1.48 3.95 9.58
CA ALA A 298 -0.06 3.61 9.58
C ALA A 298 0.80 4.73 8.95
N VAL A 299 0.31 5.36 7.89
CA VAL A 299 0.97 6.55 7.29
C VAL A 299 0.98 7.72 8.27
N GLU A 300 -0.09 7.92 9.05
CA GLU A 300 -0.16 8.95 10.08
C GLU A 300 0.95 8.73 11.13
N ALA A 301 1.10 7.51 11.65
CA ALA A 301 2.16 7.18 12.60
C ALA A 301 3.57 7.44 12.01
N ALA A 302 3.80 7.08 10.75
CA ALA A 302 5.07 7.33 10.06
C ALA A 302 5.35 8.83 9.86
N ILE A 303 4.34 9.63 9.52
CA ILE A 303 4.49 11.08 9.33
C ILE A 303 4.68 11.78 10.68
N GLU A 304 3.95 11.38 11.74
CA GLU A 304 4.13 11.95 13.08
C GLU A 304 5.57 11.73 13.58
N PHE A 305 6.10 10.52 13.45
CA PHE A 305 7.50 10.25 13.75
C PHE A 305 8.44 11.11 12.90
N ALA A 306 8.23 11.19 11.57
CA ALA A 306 9.07 11.98 10.68
C ALA A 306 9.04 13.49 10.98
N GLU A 307 7.92 14.02 11.50
CA GLU A 307 7.80 15.41 11.95
C GLU A 307 8.65 15.67 13.20
N GLU A 308 8.66 14.74 14.15
CA GLU A 308 9.40 14.86 15.41
C GLU A 308 10.91 14.68 15.18
N ASP A 309 11.31 13.65 14.43
CA ASP A 309 12.71 13.34 14.12
C ASP A 309 13.36 14.36 13.16
N GLY A 310 12.66 14.71 12.09
CA GLY A 310 13.09 15.70 11.09
C GLY A 310 14.16 15.23 10.09
N ASN A 311 14.67 13.99 10.19
CA ASN A 311 15.63 13.35 9.29
C ASN A 311 15.03 12.13 8.56
N THR A 312 13.77 11.85 8.78
CA THR A 312 13.04 10.72 8.21
C THR A 312 12.33 11.11 6.91
N LEU A 313 12.50 10.28 5.89
CA LEU A 313 11.82 10.36 4.60
C LEU A 313 10.72 9.30 4.56
N VAL A 314 9.46 9.71 4.44
CA VAL A 314 8.32 8.81 4.24
C VAL A 314 7.94 8.83 2.77
N VAL A 315 7.93 7.65 2.12
CA VAL A 315 7.55 7.47 0.72
C VAL A 315 6.33 6.56 0.67
N VAL A 316 5.22 7.03 0.10
CA VAL A 316 3.99 6.24 -0.08
C VAL A 316 3.76 6.04 -1.56
N ALA A 317 3.79 4.79 -2.02
CA ALA A 317 3.57 4.43 -3.42
C ALA A 317 3.09 2.98 -3.51
N GLY A 318 1.93 2.74 -4.15
CA GLY A 318 1.50 1.39 -4.49
C GLY A 318 2.45 0.73 -5.49
N ASP A 319 2.38 -0.55 -5.62
CA ASP A 319 3.21 -1.32 -6.56
C ASP A 319 2.54 -1.45 -7.95
N HIS A 320 1.22 -1.55 -7.99
CA HIS A 320 0.36 -1.53 -9.18
C HIS A 320 -1.08 -1.14 -8.79
N ASP A 321 -1.98 -1.15 -9.77
CA ASP A 321 -3.42 -1.04 -9.57
C ASP A 321 -4.06 -2.43 -9.66
N THR A 322 -5.06 -2.70 -8.84
CA THR A 322 -5.83 -3.94 -8.87
C THR A 322 -7.33 -3.68 -9.04
N GLY A 323 -7.96 -4.50 -9.88
CA GLY A 323 -9.38 -4.41 -10.18
C GLY A 323 -9.76 -3.31 -11.18
N GLY A 324 -8.86 -2.34 -11.42
CA GLY A 324 -9.19 -1.16 -12.23
C GLY A 324 -10.39 -0.41 -11.67
N MET A 325 -10.31 -0.09 -10.36
CA MET A 325 -11.36 0.68 -9.66
C MET A 325 -11.64 1.99 -10.41
N THR A 326 -12.90 2.40 -10.48
CA THR A 326 -13.26 3.68 -11.06
C THR A 326 -14.02 4.56 -10.07
N THR A 327 -13.78 5.86 -10.16
CA THR A 327 -14.51 6.88 -9.41
C THR A 327 -15.74 7.28 -10.21
N GLY A 328 -16.90 6.67 -9.89
CA GLY A 328 -18.16 6.78 -10.62
C GLY A 328 -18.42 5.60 -11.55
N SER A 329 -19.64 5.10 -11.57
CA SER A 329 -20.06 3.94 -12.34
C SER A 329 -21.47 4.06 -12.88
N ASN A 330 -21.87 3.18 -13.80
CA ASN A 330 -23.25 3.03 -14.31
C ASN A 330 -23.89 4.33 -14.81
N GLY A 331 -23.07 5.26 -15.33
CA GLY A 331 -23.55 6.57 -15.82
C GLY A 331 -23.99 7.53 -14.72
N GLN A 332 -23.74 7.21 -13.47
CA GLN A 332 -23.92 8.12 -12.33
C GLN A 332 -22.78 9.13 -12.30
N MET A 333 -23.11 10.36 -11.90
CA MET A 333 -22.13 11.45 -11.74
C MET A 333 -21.91 11.84 -10.28
N ASP A 334 -22.72 11.30 -9.38
CA ASP A 334 -22.62 11.51 -7.95
C ASP A 334 -21.81 10.36 -7.33
N LEU A 335 -20.88 10.69 -6.45
CA LEU A 335 -20.06 9.70 -5.72
C LEU A 335 -20.72 9.40 -4.38
N ASN A 336 -20.76 8.15 -3.98
CA ASN A 336 -21.46 7.70 -2.78
C ASN A 336 -20.64 6.71 -1.93
N ALA A 337 -19.31 6.73 -2.04
CA ALA A 337 -18.45 5.81 -1.30
C ALA A 337 -18.65 5.87 0.23
N ALA A 338 -19.16 6.97 0.77
CA ALA A 338 -19.46 7.10 2.20
C ALA A 338 -20.47 6.05 2.72
N VAL A 339 -21.31 5.45 1.86
CA VAL A 339 -22.24 4.38 2.29
C VAL A 339 -21.50 3.12 2.76
N LEU A 340 -20.26 2.94 2.31
CA LEU A 340 -19.41 1.80 2.69
C LEU A 340 -19.02 1.82 4.16
N GLN A 341 -19.06 2.98 4.84
CA GLN A 341 -18.80 3.09 6.28
C GLN A 341 -19.79 2.28 7.15
N ASN A 342 -20.93 1.89 6.57
CA ASN A 342 -21.91 1.06 7.26
C ASN A 342 -21.73 -0.44 6.98
N VAL A 343 -20.81 -0.82 6.08
CA VAL A 343 -20.52 -2.22 5.76
C VAL A 343 -19.56 -2.77 6.80
N THR A 344 -19.93 -3.89 7.41
CA THR A 344 -19.20 -4.47 8.55
C THR A 344 -18.65 -5.87 8.27
N ALA A 345 -18.78 -6.35 7.03
CA ALA A 345 -18.22 -7.64 6.63
C ALA A 345 -17.86 -7.64 5.14
N THR A 346 -16.85 -8.43 4.76
CA THR A 346 -16.49 -8.66 3.37
C THR A 346 -17.56 -9.42 2.62
N GLY A 347 -17.59 -9.31 1.29
CA GLY A 347 -18.52 -10.10 0.47
C GLY A 347 -18.29 -11.59 0.60
N GLU A 348 -17.05 -12.03 0.82
CA GLU A 348 -16.74 -13.43 1.08
C GLU A 348 -17.40 -13.93 2.38
N TYR A 349 -17.25 -13.17 3.47
CA TYR A 349 -17.89 -13.48 4.73
C TYR A 349 -19.41 -13.54 4.59
N MET A 350 -20.01 -12.54 3.93
CA MET A 350 -21.46 -12.52 3.68
C MET A 350 -21.93 -13.73 2.83
N ALA A 351 -21.16 -14.06 1.79
CA ALA A 351 -21.48 -15.22 0.93
C ALA A 351 -21.42 -16.54 1.71
N ALA A 352 -20.50 -16.70 2.65
CA ALA A 352 -20.42 -17.87 3.52
C ALA A 352 -21.61 -18.02 4.49
N GLN A 353 -22.35 -16.94 4.78
CA GLN A 353 -23.56 -16.99 5.61
C GLN A 353 -24.82 -17.35 4.82
N LEU A 354 -24.73 -17.47 3.48
CA LEU A 354 -25.89 -17.83 2.66
C LEU A 354 -26.22 -19.32 2.82
N ASN A 355 -27.52 -19.61 2.93
CA ASN A 355 -27.96 -21.00 2.87
C ASN A 355 -27.89 -21.55 1.42
N GLU A 356 -28.02 -22.87 1.27
CA GLU A 356 -27.86 -23.56 -0.02
C GLU A 356 -28.73 -22.98 -1.14
N ASP A 357 -29.97 -22.61 -0.81
CA ASP A 357 -30.93 -22.03 -1.76
C ASP A 357 -30.85 -20.51 -1.85
N ARG A 358 -29.95 -19.87 -1.09
CA ARG A 358 -29.76 -18.40 -0.96
C ARG A 358 -31.06 -17.63 -0.68
N THR A 359 -32.01 -18.25 0.00
CA THR A 359 -33.28 -17.60 0.34
C THR A 359 -33.13 -16.56 1.46
N ASN A 360 -32.05 -16.61 2.20
CA ASN A 360 -31.70 -15.65 3.27
C ASN A 360 -30.84 -14.45 2.81
N VAL A 361 -30.64 -14.25 1.48
CA VAL A 361 -29.76 -13.20 0.96
C VAL A 361 -30.12 -11.80 1.47
N ASN A 362 -31.41 -11.46 1.51
CA ASN A 362 -31.86 -10.15 2.00
C ASN A 362 -31.53 -9.94 3.50
N GLU A 363 -31.65 -10.98 4.31
CA GLU A 363 -31.33 -10.94 5.73
C GLU A 363 -29.82 -10.77 5.92
N VAL A 364 -29.00 -11.56 5.22
CA VAL A 364 -27.54 -11.50 5.31
C VAL A 364 -27.01 -10.14 4.87
N VAL A 365 -27.34 -9.70 3.67
CA VAL A 365 -26.83 -8.42 3.15
C VAL A 365 -27.32 -7.25 4.01
N ASN A 366 -28.59 -7.22 4.40
CA ASN A 366 -29.10 -6.16 5.28
C ASN A 366 -28.36 -6.13 6.64
N THR A 367 -28.05 -7.29 7.22
CA THR A 367 -27.38 -7.39 8.51
C THR A 367 -26.00 -6.72 8.48
N TYR A 368 -25.22 -6.93 7.43
CA TYR A 368 -23.84 -6.48 7.35
C TYR A 368 -23.64 -5.16 6.60
N THR A 369 -24.65 -4.70 5.85
CA THR A 369 -24.52 -3.45 5.06
C THR A 369 -25.57 -2.40 5.42
N GLY A 370 -26.68 -2.80 6.07
CA GLY A 370 -27.87 -1.97 6.25
C GLY A 370 -28.68 -1.74 4.97
N PHE A 371 -28.34 -2.41 3.85
CA PHE A 371 -29.03 -2.23 2.59
C PHE A 371 -30.30 -3.08 2.52
N GLU A 372 -31.40 -2.45 2.09
CA GLU A 372 -32.57 -3.18 1.62
C GLU A 372 -32.39 -3.48 0.13
N LEU A 373 -32.28 -4.75 -0.23
CA LEU A 373 -32.10 -5.17 -1.61
C LEU A 373 -33.41 -5.00 -2.40
N THR A 374 -33.28 -4.55 -3.64
CA THR A 374 -34.36 -4.62 -4.62
C THR A 374 -34.61 -6.07 -5.05
N GLU A 375 -35.70 -6.32 -5.78
CA GLU A 375 -35.97 -7.64 -6.32
C GLU A 375 -34.93 -8.07 -7.35
N GLU A 376 -34.44 -7.13 -8.16
CA GLU A 376 -33.37 -7.34 -9.16
C GLU A 376 -32.04 -7.70 -8.49
N GLU A 377 -31.63 -6.98 -7.45
CA GLU A 377 -30.40 -7.26 -6.69
C GLU A 377 -30.48 -8.62 -5.97
N THR A 378 -31.63 -8.92 -5.37
CA THR A 378 -31.90 -10.24 -4.76
C THR A 378 -31.73 -11.36 -5.76
N GLN A 379 -32.34 -11.22 -6.96
CA GLN A 379 -32.23 -12.22 -8.02
C GLN A 379 -30.82 -12.33 -8.58
N LEU A 380 -30.10 -11.21 -8.70
CA LEU A 380 -28.71 -11.20 -9.12
C LEU A 380 -27.86 -12.11 -8.22
N ILE A 381 -27.94 -11.94 -6.91
CA ILE A 381 -27.14 -12.72 -5.96
C ILE A 381 -27.61 -14.19 -5.91
N GLN A 382 -28.92 -14.43 -5.93
CA GLN A 382 -29.48 -15.80 -5.88
C GLN A 382 -29.06 -16.63 -7.09
N GLN A 383 -28.98 -16.04 -8.28
CA GLN A 383 -28.71 -16.73 -9.55
C GLN A 383 -27.25 -16.74 -9.95
N ALA A 384 -26.40 -15.96 -9.30
CA ALA A 384 -24.99 -15.86 -9.62
C ALA A 384 -24.26 -17.19 -9.43
N SER A 385 -23.31 -17.51 -10.31
CA SER A 385 -22.37 -18.61 -10.10
C SER A 385 -21.43 -18.32 -8.92
N ASP A 386 -21.05 -17.06 -8.76
CA ASP A 386 -20.24 -16.54 -7.67
C ASP A 386 -21.07 -15.55 -6.85
N ALA A 387 -21.46 -15.97 -5.64
CA ALA A 387 -22.28 -15.17 -4.75
C ALA A 387 -21.48 -14.00 -4.14
N LYS A 388 -20.20 -14.21 -3.84
CA LYS A 388 -19.29 -13.18 -3.33
C LYS A 388 -19.22 -12.01 -4.30
N LEU A 389 -18.86 -12.29 -5.55
CA LEU A 389 -18.75 -11.25 -6.57
C LEU A 389 -20.08 -10.53 -6.83
N ALA A 390 -21.22 -11.25 -6.75
CA ALA A 390 -22.54 -10.64 -6.91
C ALA A 390 -22.91 -9.71 -5.75
N ILE A 391 -22.56 -10.06 -4.51
CA ILE A 391 -22.71 -9.20 -3.33
C ILE A 391 -21.84 -7.97 -3.49
N ASN A 392 -20.55 -8.14 -3.83
CA ASN A 392 -19.60 -7.05 -4.02
C ASN A 392 -20.03 -6.10 -5.15
N THR A 393 -20.64 -6.64 -6.22
CA THR A 393 -21.24 -5.83 -7.28
C THR A 393 -22.34 -4.92 -6.74
N VAL A 394 -23.26 -5.47 -5.94
CA VAL A 394 -24.37 -4.69 -5.35
C VAL A 394 -23.82 -3.60 -4.41
N VAL A 395 -22.85 -3.94 -3.56
CA VAL A 395 -22.23 -3.01 -2.64
C VAL A 395 -21.50 -1.88 -3.39
N SER A 396 -20.71 -2.24 -4.40
CA SER A 396 -19.98 -1.29 -5.26
C SER A 396 -20.93 -0.37 -6.04
N ASP A 397 -22.01 -0.89 -6.61
CA ASP A 397 -23.02 -0.11 -7.32
C ASP A 397 -23.71 0.92 -6.42
N ARG A 398 -24.00 0.54 -5.15
CA ARG A 398 -24.55 1.46 -4.14
C ARG A 398 -23.58 2.58 -3.77
N ALA A 399 -22.28 2.27 -3.80
CA ALA A 399 -21.19 3.24 -3.58
C ALA A 399 -20.86 4.06 -4.84
N THR A 400 -21.44 3.74 -6.01
CA THR A 400 -21.10 4.30 -7.33
C THR A 400 -19.64 4.06 -7.72
N ILE A 401 -19.06 2.96 -7.27
CA ILE A 401 -17.72 2.48 -7.61
C ILE A 401 -17.87 1.44 -8.73
N GLY A 402 -17.03 1.53 -9.74
CA GLY A 402 -16.97 0.55 -10.82
C GLY A 402 -15.63 -0.21 -10.80
N TRP A 403 -15.61 -1.33 -11.51
CA TRP A 403 -14.45 -2.19 -11.67
C TRP A 403 -14.31 -2.61 -13.13
N THR A 404 -13.09 -2.67 -13.63
CA THR A 404 -12.82 -3.08 -15.02
C THR A 404 -12.30 -4.52 -15.12
N SER A 405 -11.82 -5.08 -14.02
CA SER A 405 -11.16 -6.38 -13.96
C SER A 405 -11.29 -6.98 -12.55
N THR A 406 -10.88 -8.23 -12.40
CA THR A 406 -10.54 -8.89 -11.12
C THR A 406 -9.05 -9.19 -11.04
N ASN A 407 -8.24 -8.56 -11.88
CA ASN A 407 -6.78 -8.72 -11.94
C ASN A 407 -6.14 -7.33 -11.88
N HIS A 408 -4.81 -7.31 -11.86
CA HIS A 408 -4.05 -6.06 -11.95
C HIS A 408 -4.32 -5.33 -13.25
N THR A 409 -4.09 -4.03 -13.27
CA THR A 409 -4.11 -3.20 -14.47
C THR A 409 -2.79 -2.43 -14.62
N GLY A 410 -2.56 -1.90 -15.82
CA GLY A 410 -1.36 -1.11 -16.13
C GLY A 410 -1.54 0.39 -15.85
N ALA A 411 -2.34 0.78 -14.87
CA ALA A 411 -2.50 2.18 -14.49
C ALA A 411 -1.21 2.74 -13.87
N ASP A 412 -0.96 4.04 -14.12
CA ASP A 412 0.14 4.75 -13.47
C ASP A 412 -0.16 4.97 -11.97
N ILE A 413 0.85 4.87 -11.13
CA ILE A 413 0.72 4.93 -9.68
C ILE A 413 1.19 6.28 -9.14
N PRO A 414 0.41 6.94 -8.27
CA PRO A 414 0.82 8.19 -7.61
C PRO A 414 1.88 7.94 -6.54
N VAL A 415 2.80 8.90 -6.39
CA VAL A 415 3.85 8.89 -5.37
C VAL A 415 3.69 10.08 -4.46
N TYR A 416 3.51 9.80 -3.18
CA TYR A 416 3.41 10.82 -2.14
C TYR A 416 4.66 10.74 -1.26
N VAL A 417 5.26 11.88 -0.94
CA VAL A 417 6.52 11.90 -0.20
C VAL A 417 6.55 13.03 0.82
N TYR A 418 6.80 12.67 2.07
CA TYR A 418 7.01 13.61 3.18
C TYR A 418 8.47 13.58 3.66
N GLY A 419 8.98 14.71 4.14
CA GLY A 419 10.29 14.81 4.77
C GLY A 419 11.39 15.40 3.89
N PRO A 420 12.66 15.31 4.36
CA PRO A 420 13.81 15.87 3.65
C PRO A 420 14.02 15.20 2.30
N GLN A 421 14.50 15.96 1.30
CA GLN A 421 14.74 15.51 -0.08
C GLN A 421 13.46 15.11 -0.88
N SER A 422 12.25 15.28 -0.33
CA SER A 422 10.99 14.92 -1.02
C SER A 422 10.83 15.56 -2.40
N ASP A 423 11.45 16.72 -2.67
CA ASP A 423 11.42 17.38 -3.97
C ASP A 423 12.14 16.60 -5.09
N LYS A 424 12.95 15.58 -4.76
CA LYS A 424 13.61 14.70 -5.74
C LYS A 424 12.62 13.78 -6.47
N PHE A 425 11.45 13.53 -5.88
CA PHE A 425 10.41 12.64 -6.40
C PHE A 425 9.43 13.35 -7.36
N VAL A 426 9.67 14.61 -7.71
CA VAL A 426 8.81 15.36 -8.60
C VAL A 426 8.99 14.92 -10.05
N GLY A 427 7.93 14.37 -10.65
CA GLY A 427 7.94 14.01 -12.06
C GLY A 427 7.11 12.79 -12.42
N PHE A 428 7.36 12.30 -13.61
CA PHE A 428 6.83 11.03 -14.12
C PHE A 428 8.01 10.16 -14.53
N TYR A 429 8.08 8.95 -14.01
CA TYR A 429 9.23 8.07 -14.15
C TYR A 429 8.84 6.60 -14.18
N ASP A 430 9.78 5.70 -14.08
CA ASP A 430 9.58 4.26 -13.98
C ASP A 430 9.70 3.84 -12.49
N ASN A 431 9.01 2.76 -12.07
CA ASN A 431 9.12 2.30 -10.68
C ASN A 431 10.57 1.91 -10.30
N THR A 432 11.41 1.56 -11.27
CA THR A 432 12.84 1.32 -11.06
C THR A 432 13.64 2.57 -10.66
N ASP A 433 13.09 3.75 -10.82
CA ASP A 433 13.75 4.99 -10.41
C ASP A 433 13.56 5.27 -8.90
N LEU A 434 12.51 4.72 -8.27
CA LEU A 434 12.22 4.96 -6.84
C LEU A 434 13.38 4.60 -5.92
N PRO A 435 13.92 3.36 -5.93
CA PRO A 435 15.02 3.02 -5.04
C PRO A 435 16.29 3.82 -5.36
N LYS A 436 16.51 4.23 -6.62
CA LYS A 436 17.64 5.08 -7.02
C LYS A 436 17.52 6.49 -6.41
N ILE A 437 16.31 7.05 -6.42
CA ILE A 437 16.04 8.37 -5.80
C ILE A 437 16.21 8.29 -4.28
N ILE A 438 15.71 7.20 -3.65
CA ILE A 438 15.84 6.96 -2.21
C ILE A 438 17.34 6.80 -1.85
N ALA A 439 18.08 5.96 -2.56
CA ALA A 439 19.53 5.75 -2.35
C ALA A 439 20.32 7.05 -2.48
N GLU A 440 19.99 7.90 -3.47
CA GLU A 440 20.59 9.22 -3.60
C GLU A 440 20.25 10.14 -2.41
N ALA A 441 19.01 10.10 -1.90
CA ALA A 441 18.59 10.89 -0.76
C ALA A 441 19.31 10.47 0.53
N MET A 442 19.45 9.17 0.77
CA MET A 442 20.20 8.57 1.89
C MET A 442 21.71 8.67 1.71
N LYS A 443 22.19 8.84 0.48
CA LYS A 443 23.62 8.81 0.09
C LYS A 443 24.25 7.43 0.28
N LEU A 444 23.50 6.37 0.06
CA LEU A 444 24.04 5.00 -0.02
C LEU A 444 25.09 4.93 -1.15
N LYS A 445 26.05 4.03 -0.98
CA LYS A 445 27.18 3.91 -1.93
C LYS A 445 27.01 2.76 -2.88
#